data_e6946b7a1f8f8663622a40d5508230ff
#
_entry.id   e6946b7a1f8f8663622a40d5508230ff
#
_cell.length_a   1.000
_cell.length_b   1.000
_cell.length_c   1.000
_cell.angle_alpha   90.00
_cell.angle_beta   90.00
_cell.angle_gamma   90.00
#
_symmetry.space_group_name_H-M   'P 1'
#
loop_
_entity.id
_entity.type
_entity.pdbx_description
1 polymer ?
#
loop_
_entity_poly.entity_id
_entity_poly.type
_entity_poly.pdbx_seq_one_letter_code
_entity_poly.pdbx_strand_id
1 'polypeptide(L)'
;MMQGIQQTSFTGLEYPSAVVQSGSRHAIYSANKNRLYALAFWMTGNELEAEVVLEQVFVSAFQQADRPSEEMLDCALVAEIRQLLPLGTLTLSHQECSEVLNVRGNVKRCELERAVLELPATERLIYLMHDGEGYSHSRIARTLGISEPDSRRGLHQGRLELRTLLALSR
;
A
#
# COMPACT_ATOMS: atom_id res chain seq x y z
N MET A 1 -40.09 -19.87 63.33
CA MET A 1 -40.48 -19.73 61.91
C MET A 1 -39.75 -18.53 61.33
N MET A 2 -38.65 -18.77 60.61
CA MET A 2 -37.93 -17.72 59.88
C MET A 2 -37.80 -18.17 58.45
N GLN A 3 -38.47 -17.44 57.56
CA GLN A 3 -38.42 -17.66 56.11
C GLN A 3 -37.17 -17.00 55.55
N GLY A 4 -36.37 -17.82 54.84
CA GLY A 4 -35.20 -17.36 54.13
C GLY A 4 -35.57 -16.61 52.86
N ILE A 5 -34.97 -15.44 52.72
CA ILE A 5 -35.03 -14.63 51.50
C ILE A 5 -33.99 -15.20 50.51
N GLN A 6 -34.46 -15.78 49.40
CA GLN A 6 -33.59 -16.15 48.29
C GLN A 6 -33.13 -14.92 47.53
N GLN A 7 -31.84 -14.69 47.52
CA GLN A 7 -31.21 -13.73 46.63
C GLN A 7 -31.17 -14.31 45.19
N THR A 8 -31.95 -13.74 44.31
CA THR A 8 -31.84 -13.99 42.85
C THR A 8 -30.63 -13.23 42.34
N SER A 9 -29.59 -13.97 41.96
CA SER A 9 -28.43 -13.48 41.26
C SER A 9 -28.83 -12.97 39.88
N PHE A 10 -28.69 -11.67 39.65
CA PHE A 10 -28.87 -11.08 38.33
C PHE A 10 -27.64 -11.46 37.50
N THR A 11 -27.82 -12.41 36.58
CA THR A 11 -26.83 -12.80 35.61
C THR A 11 -26.60 -11.64 34.65
N GLY A 12 -25.37 -11.15 34.60
CA GLY A 12 -24.97 -10.04 33.75
C GLY A 12 -25.27 -10.32 32.29
N LEU A 13 -25.88 -9.38 31.61
CA LEU A 13 -26.01 -9.33 30.18
C LEU A 13 -24.60 -9.25 29.58
N GLU A 14 -24.11 -10.38 29.06
CA GLU A 14 -22.95 -10.39 28.19
C GLU A 14 -23.31 -9.61 26.92
N TYR A 15 -22.77 -8.40 26.77
CA TYR A 15 -22.82 -7.68 25.51
C TYR A 15 -22.04 -8.47 24.48
N PRO A 16 -22.62 -8.76 23.29
CA PRO A 16 -21.96 -9.59 22.31
C PRO A 16 -20.68 -8.95 21.81
N SER A 17 -19.60 -9.71 21.83
CA SER A 17 -18.23 -9.36 21.35
C SER A 17 -18.18 -8.73 19.95
N ALA A 18 -19.23 -8.89 19.16
CA ALA A 18 -19.36 -8.38 17.81
C ALA A 18 -19.31 -6.85 17.70
N VAL A 19 -19.86 -6.10 18.67
CA VAL A 19 -19.89 -4.63 18.63
C VAL A 19 -18.50 -4.05 18.91
N VAL A 20 -17.74 -4.65 19.82
CA VAL A 20 -16.36 -4.21 20.13
C VAL A 20 -15.41 -4.54 18.99
N GLN A 21 -15.61 -5.67 18.32
CA GLN A 21 -14.81 -6.07 17.14
C GLN A 21 -15.08 -5.14 15.95
N SER A 22 -16.32 -4.75 15.71
CA SER A 22 -16.70 -3.81 14.65
C SER A 22 -16.01 -2.45 14.83
N GLY A 23 -15.96 -1.90 16.03
CA GLY A 23 -15.27 -0.64 16.33
C GLY A 23 -13.77 -0.71 16.04
N SER A 24 -13.12 -1.84 16.35
CA SER A 24 -11.70 -2.05 16.08
C SER A 24 -11.38 -2.15 14.58
N ARG A 25 -12.17 -2.90 13.81
CA ARG A 25 -12.01 -3.04 12.35
C ARG A 25 -12.24 -1.72 11.64
N HIS A 26 -13.25 -0.96 12.04
CA HIS A 26 -13.51 0.37 11.50
C HIS A 26 -12.35 1.34 11.76
N ALA A 27 -11.75 1.30 12.95
CA ALA A 27 -10.59 2.13 13.26
C ALA A 27 -9.38 1.79 12.37
N ILE A 28 -9.09 0.51 12.16
CA ILE A 28 -8.01 0.05 11.29
C ILE A 28 -8.27 0.49 9.83
N TYR A 29 -9.50 0.30 9.35
CA TYR A 29 -9.91 0.75 8.02
C TYR A 29 -9.70 2.26 7.87
N SER A 30 -10.25 3.06 8.78
CA SER A 30 -10.19 4.52 8.73
C SER A 30 -8.75 5.05 8.79
N ALA A 31 -7.87 4.40 9.54
CA ALA A 31 -6.46 4.78 9.66
C ALA A 31 -5.65 4.47 8.38
N ASN A 32 -6.01 3.44 7.61
CA ASN A 32 -5.18 2.94 6.51
C ASN A 32 -5.77 3.16 5.11
N LYS A 33 -7.09 3.40 5.00
CA LYS A 33 -7.78 3.47 3.70
C LYS A 33 -7.17 4.46 2.72
N ASN A 34 -6.82 5.66 3.16
CA ASN A 34 -6.33 6.71 2.27
C ASN A 34 -4.95 6.36 1.69
N ARG A 35 -4.07 5.81 2.52
CA ARG A 35 -2.75 5.36 2.12
C ARG A 35 -2.82 4.19 1.13
N LEU A 36 -3.59 3.17 1.47
CA LEU A 36 -3.75 1.98 0.62
C LEU A 36 -4.46 2.32 -0.70
N TYR A 37 -5.47 3.19 -0.65
CA TYR A 37 -6.14 3.68 -1.86
C TYR A 37 -5.18 4.46 -2.76
N ALA A 38 -4.37 5.35 -2.20
CA ALA A 38 -3.40 6.12 -2.96
C ALA A 38 -2.39 5.20 -3.67
N LEU A 39 -1.84 4.20 -2.97
CA LEU A 39 -0.93 3.22 -3.56
C LEU A 39 -1.64 2.42 -4.67
N ALA A 40 -2.86 1.93 -4.42
CA ALA A 40 -3.63 1.19 -5.42
C ALA A 40 -3.91 2.06 -6.66
N PHE A 41 -4.35 3.31 -6.47
CA PHE A 41 -4.64 4.24 -7.56
C PHE A 41 -3.40 4.53 -8.40
N TRP A 42 -2.27 4.85 -7.79
CA TRP A 42 -1.02 5.11 -8.50
C TRP A 42 -0.44 3.85 -9.19
N MET A 43 -0.82 2.66 -8.74
CA MET A 43 -0.42 1.43 -9.40
C MET A 43 -1.31 1.08 -10.59
N THR A 44 -2.63 1.26 -10.47
CA THR A 44 -3.60 0.89 -11.52
C THR A 44 -3.87 2.04 -12.51
N GLY A 45 -3.77 3.29 -12.07
CA GLY A 45 -4.16 4.46 -12.86
C GLY A 45 -5.68 4.59 -13.06
N ASN A 46 -6.48 3.83 -12.32
CA ASN A 46 -7.93 3.72 -12.46
C ASN A 46 -8.62 3.72 -11.09
N GLU A 47 -9.56 4.64 -10.88
CA GLU A 47 -10.28 4.78 -9.61
C GLU A 47 -11.08 3.53 -9.24
N LEU A 48 -11.79 2.93 -10.20
CA LEU A 48 -12.60 1.75 -9.95
C LEU A 48 -11.75 0.52 -9.60
N GLU A 49 -10.64 0.32 -10.30
CA GLU A 49 -9.69 -0.75 -9.97
C GLU A 49 -9.05 -0.52 -8.60
N ALA A 50 -8.71 0.73 -8.26
CA ALA A 50 -8.15 1.06 -6.96
C ALA A 50 -9.15 0.79 -5.81
N GLU A 51 -10.44 1.06 -6.01
CA GLU A 51 -11.49 0.74 -5.03
C GLU A 51 -11.64 -0.77 -4.85
N VAL A 52 -11.65 -1.54 -5.93
CA VAL A 52 -11.72 -3.01 -5.88
C VAL A 52 -10.50 -3.58 -5.15
N VAL A 53 -9.29 -3.11 -5.48
CA VAL A 53 -8.07 -3.53 -4.80
C VAL A 53 -8.15 -3.20 -3.31
N LEU A 54 -8.58 -1.99 -2.94
CA LEU A 54 -8.72 -1.57 -1.55
C LEU A 54 -9.69 -2.48 -0.77
N GLU A 55 -10.83 -2.81 -1.35
CA GLU A 55 -11.81 -3.72 -0.75
C GLU A 55 -11.19 -5.10 -0.51
N GLN A 56 -10.55 -5.68 -1.52
CA GLN A 56 -9.94 -7.00 -1.42
C GLN A 56 -8.80 -7.06 -0.39
N VAL A 57 -8.00 -6.00 -0.29
CA VAL A 57 -6.95 -5.87 0.73
C VAL A 57 -7.53 -5.99 2.13
N PHE A 58 -8.59 -5.26 2.44
CA PHE A 58 -9.20 -5.33 3.77
C PHE A 58 -9.92 -6.65 4.01
N VAL A 59 -10.62 -7.19 3.02
CA VAL A 59 -11.26 -8.51 3.11
C VAL A 59 -10.19 -9.57 3.41
N SER A 60 -9.12 -9.63 2.64
CA SER A 60 -8.02 -10.59 2.81
C SER A 60 -7.32 -10.43 4.16
N ALA A 61 -7.01 -9.21 4.57
CA ALA A 61 -6.33 -8.95 5.83
C ALA A 61 -7.19 -9.31 7.06
N PHE A 62 -8.48 -8.98 7.05
CA PHE A 62 -9.41 -9.35 8.14
C PHE A 62 -9.80 -10.82 8.17
N GLN A 63 -9.61 -11.56 7.08
CA GLN A 63 -9.72 -13.02 7.09
C GLN A 63 -8.53 -13.68 7.79
N GLN A 64 -7.35 -13.07 7.71
CA GLN A 64 -6.11 -13.58 8.30
C GLN A 64 -5.98 -13.23 9.79
N ALA A 65 -6.45 -12.04 10.19
CA ALA A 65 -6.36 -11.57 11.57
C ALA A 65 -7.50 -10.58 11.89
N ASP A 66 -8.02 -10.64 13.13
CA ASP A 66 -9.00 -9.67 13.61
C ASP A 66 -8.42 -8.24 13.70
N ARG A 67 -7.12 -8.14 13.92
CA ARG A 67 -6.37 -6.88 13.99
C ARG A 67 -5.11 -6.96 13.13
N PRO A 68 -5.24 -6.85 11.79
CA PRO A 68 -4.09 -6.89 10.92
C PRO A 68 -3.15 -5.70 11.20
N SER A 69 -1.86 -5.97 11.19
CA SER A 69 -0.83 -4.93 11.24
C SER A 69 -0.74 -4.18 9.92
N GLU A 70 -0.09 -3.02 9.92
CA GLU A 70 0.20 -2.29 8.68
C GLU A 70 0.99 -3.14 7.68
N GLU A 71 1.95 -3.94 8.16
CA GLU A 71 2.72 -4.84 7.29
C GLU A 71 1.84 -5.91 6.65
N MET A 72 0.86 -6.45 7.36
CA MET A 72 -0.11 -7.40 6.80
C MET A 72 -0.98 -6.74 5.73
N LEU A 73 -1.42 -5.51 5.96
CA LEU A 73 -2.16 -4.72 4.97
C LEU A 73 -1.31 -4.43 3.72
N ASP A 74 -0.04 -4.08 3.89
CA ASP A 74 0.89 -3.85 2.79
C ASP A 74 1.15 -5.14 1.99
N CYS A 75 1.32 -6.28 2.66
CA CYS A 75 1.46 -7.58 2.00
C CYS A 75 0.19 -7.97 1.22
N ALA A 76 -0.99 -7.73 1.80
CA ALA A 76 -2.26 -7.95 1.12
C ALA A 76 -2.39 -7.04 -0.12
N LEU A 77 -2.03 -5.75 -0.02
CA LEU A 77 -2.02 -4.84 -1.15
C LEU A 77 -1.11 -5.34 -2.28
N VAL A 78 0.11 -5.74 -1.96
CA VAL A 78 1.05 -6.28 -2.97
C VAL A 78 0.52 -7.57 -3.59
N ALA A 79 -0.15 -8.43 -2.82
CA ALA A 79 -0.76 -9.65 -3.35
C ALA A 79 -1.87 -9.35 -4.36
N GLU A 80 -2.74 -8.39 -4.07
CA GLU A 80 -3.79 -7.96 -5.00
C GLU A 80 -3.22 -7.28 -6.25
N ILE A 81 -2.26 -6.38 -6.10
CA ILE A 81 -1.63 -5.72 -7.26
C ILE A 81 -0.90 -6.73 -8.16
N ARG A 82 -0.31 -7.79 -7.61
CA ARG A 82 0.33 -8.87 -8.40
C ARG A 82 -0.63 -9.61 -9.33
N GLN A 83 -1.90 -9.60 -9.05
CA GLN A 83 -2.91 -10.19 -9.95
C GLN A 83 -3.13 -9.32 -11.19
N LEU A 84 -2.86 -8.02 -11.09
CA LEU A 84 -3.07 -7.05 -12.15
C LEU A 84 -1.77 -6.70 -12.90
N LEU A 85 -0.65 -6.66 -12.19
CA LEU A 85 0.63 -6.16 -12.71
C LEU A 85 1.79 -7.09 -12.32
N PRO A 86 2.80 -7.27 -13.19
CA PRO A 86 4.00 -8.05 -12.87
C PRO A 86 4.85 -7.33 -11.82
N LEU A 87 4.91 -7.87 -10.61
CA LEU A 87 5.71 -7.35 -9.49
C LEU A 87 6.78 -8.33 -9.04
N GLY A 88 7.89 -7.80 -8.53
CA GLY A 88 8.98 -8.57 -7.92
C GLY A 88 10.21 -8.73 -8.79
N THR A 89 10.16 -8.31 -10.06
CA THR A 89 11.33 -8.30 -10.94
C THR A 89 11.61 -6.88 -11.39
N LEU A 90 12.86 -6.42 -11.24
CA LEU A 90 13.29 -5.14 -11.77
C LEU A 90 13.43 -5.24 -13.30
N THR A 91 12.84 -4.30 -13.99
CA THR A 91 12.80 -4.28 -15.47
C THR A 91 13.82 -3.31 -16.05
N LEU A 92 14.10 -2.20 -15.33
CA LEU A 92 15.07 -1.21 -15.77
C LEU A 92 16.48 -1.77 -15.57
N SER A 93 17.23 -1.91 -16.65
CA SER A 93 18.64 -2.27 -16.64
C SER A 93 19.50 -1.02 -16.41
N HIS A 94 20.75 -1.23 -15.95
CA HIS A 94 21.77 -0.18 -15.89
C HIS A 94 21.99 0.44 -17.27
N GLN A 95 21.25 1.46 -17.63
CA GLN A 95 21.75 2.45 -18.57
C GLN A 95 22.53 3.47 -17.73
N GLU A 96 23.83 3.50 -17.92
CA GLU A 96 24.62 4.65 -17.49
C GLU A 96 24.06 5.86 -18.22
N CYS A 97 23.18 6.60 -17.54
CA CYS A 97 22.66 7.84 -18.08
C CYS A 97 23.82 8.85 -17.99
N SER A 98 24.61 8.91 -19.06
CA SER A 98 25.77 9.79 -19.20
C SER A 98 25.40 11.27 -19.29
N GLU A 99 24.12 11.59 -19.44
CA GLU A 99 23.65 12.96 -19.54
C GLU A 99 22.82 13.34 -18.29
N VAL A 100 23.26 14.41 -17.64
CA VAL A 100 22.47 15.06 -16.59
C VAL A 100 21.28 15.75 -17.27
N LEU A 101 20.17 15.02 -17.37
CA LEU A 101 18.92 15.58 -17.88
C LEU A 101 18.41 16.62 -16.88
N ASN A 102 18.44 17.88 -17.27
CA ASN A 102 17.85 18.95 -16.50
C ASN A 102 16.33 18.88 -16.60
N VAL A 103 15.70 18.43 -15.55
CA VAL A 103 14.23 18.50 -15.42
C VAL A 103 13.85 19.97 -15.30
N ARG A 104 12.88 20.41 -16.09
CA ARG A 104 12.37 21.78 -16.05
C ARG A 104 11.85 22.13 -14.64
N GLY A 105 12.10 23.35 -14.18
CA GLY A 105 11.64 23.82 -12.87
C GLY A 105 10.11 23.89 -12.69
N ASN A 106 9.34 23.75 -13.77
CA ASN A 106 7.87 23.87 -13.79
C ASN A 106 7.21 22.60 -14.35
N VAL A 107 7.43 21.46 -13.72
CA VAL A 107 6.72 20.22 -14.05
C VAL A 107 5.26 20.36 -13.60
N LYS A 108 4.31 20.21 -14.52
CA LYS A 108 2.89 20.20 -14.18
C LYS A 108 2.52 18.88 -13.49
N ARG A 109 1.55 18.95 -12.58
CA ARG A 109 1.08 17.76 -11.86
C ARG A 109 0.67 16.63 -12.80
N CYS A 110 -0.07 16.92 -13.88
CA CYS A 110 -0.50 15.91 -14.85
C CYS A 110 0.65 15.25 -15.62
N GLU A 111 1.77 15.98 -15.83
CA GLU A 111 2.98 15.42 -16.45
C GLU A 111 3.67 14.44 -15.51
N LEU A 112 3.75 14.79 -14.21
CA LEU A 112 4.30 13.92 -13.19
C LEU A 112 3.42 12.64 -13.03
N GLU A 113 2.10 12.82 -12.97
CA GLU A 113 1.15 11.72 -12.87
C GLU A 113 1.32 10.72 -14.01
N ARG A 114 1.40 11.22 -15.24
CA ARG A 114 1.63 10.38 -16.42
C ARG A 114 2.98 9.66 -16.33
N ALA A 115 4.05 10.38 -16.02
CA ALA A 115 5.39 9.82 -15.95
C ALA A 115 5.49 8.72 -14.87
N VAL A 116 4.82 8.88 -13.72
CA VAL A 116 4.76 7.85 -12.69
C VAL A 116 4.03 6.61 -13.20
N LEU A 117 2.92 6.77 -13.91
CA LEU A 117 2.16 5.63 -14.46
C LEU A 117 2.92 4.90 -15.60
N GLU A 118 3.85 5.58 -16.28
CA GLU A 118 4.70 4.97 -17.31
C GLU A 118 5.87 4.16 -16.73
N LEU A 119 6.22 4.35 -15.45
CA LEU A 119 7.25 3.53 -14.80
C LEU A 119 6.86 2.05 -14.80
N PRO A 120 7.81 1.12 -14.98
CA PRO A 120 7.57 -0.30 -14.78
C PRO A 120 7.03 -0.58 -13.37
N ALA A 121 6.15 -1.58 -13.26
CA ALA A 121 5.34 -1.79 -12.07
C ALA A 121 6.14 -1.96 -10.76
N THR A 122 7.24 -2.70 -10.80
CA THR A 122 8.07 -2.93 -9.59
C THR A 122 8.77 -1.65 -9.15
N GLU A 123 9.41 -0.96 -10.08
CA GLU A 123 10.12 0.32 -9.82
C GLU A 123 9.13 1.41 -9.39
N ARG A 124 7.95 1.45 -10.01
CA ARG A 124 6.85 2.35 -9.63
C ARG A 124 6.44 2.13 -8.19
N LEU A 125 6.17 0.88 -7.79
CA LEU A 125 5.74 0.57 -6.43
C LEU A 125 6.83 0.88 -5.40
N ILE A 126 8.11 0.56 -5.71
CA ILE A 126 9.25 0.93 -4.85
C ILE A 126 9.32 2.45 -4.67
N TYR A 127 9.17 3.22 -5.76
CA TYR A 127 9.17 4.67 -5.74
C TYR A 127 8.02 5.23 -4.88
N LEU A 128 6.80 4.74 -5.06
CA LEU A 128 5.63 5.17 -4.30
C LEU A 128 5.76 4.84 -2.81
N MET A 129 6.22 3.64 -2.48
CA MET A 129 6.42 3.24 -1.08
C MET A 129 7.54 4.04 -0.41
N HIS A 130 8.64 4.31 -1.11
CA HIS A 130 9.76 5.03 -0.51
C HIS A 130 9.55 6.54 -0.48
N ASP A 131 9.31 7.15 -1.65
CA ASP A 131 9.24 8.61 -1.79
C ASP A 131 7.86 9.17 -1.45
N GLY A 132 6.80 8.39 -1.64
CA GLY A 132 5.44 8.76 -1.27
C GLY A 132 5.12 8.49 0.20
N GLU A 133 5.37 7.27 0.66
CA GLU A 133 4.97 6.82 1.99
C GLU A 133 6.10 6.77 3.03
N GLY A 134 7.34 7.04 2.64
CA GLY A 134 8.50 7.07 3.54
C GLY A 134 8.94 5.71 4.06
N TYR A 135 8.63 4.61 3.36
CA TYR A 135 9.04 3.27 3.78
C TYR A 135 10.54 3.06 3.67
N SER A 136 11.12 2.34 4.63
CA SER A 136 12.51 1.91 4.55
C SER A 136 12.68 0.82 3.48
N HIS A 137 13.88 0.73 2.90
CA HIS A 137 14.19 -0.32 1.92
C HIS A 137 14.02 -1.73 2.50
N SER A 138 14.29 -1.94 3.79
CA SER A 138 14.07 -3.22 4.47
C SER A 138 12.57 -3.58 4.53
N ARG A 139 11.67 -2.61 4.79
CA ARG A 139 10.21 -2.82 4.75
C ARG A 139 9.76 -3.14 3.33
N ILE A 140 10.18 -2.36 2.34
CA ILE A 140 9.86 -2.57 0.92
C ILE A 140 10.31 -3.94 0.45
N ALA A 141 11.57 -4.33 0.78
CA ALA A 141 12.13 -5.62 0.40
C ALA A 141 11.31 -6.79 0.94
N ARG A 142 10.92 -6.75 2.22
CA ARG A 142 10.06 -7.77 2.84
C ARG A 142 8.68 -7.83 2.19
N THR A 143 8.06 -6.69 1.96
CA THR A 143 6.72 -6.60 1.39
C THR A 143 6.68 -7.08 -0.06
N LEU A 144 7.69 -6.76 -0.86
CA LEU A 144 7.80 -7.18 -2.26
C LEU A 144 8.44 -8.57 -2.45
N GLY A 145 9.08 -9.14 -1.43
CA GLY A 145 9.83 -10.40 -1.55
C GLY A 145 11.09 -10.27 -2.42
N ILE A 146 11.75 -9.11 -2.39
CA ILE A 146 13.01 -8.83 -3.08
C ILE A 146 14.14 -8.59 -2.06
N SER A 147 15.37 -8.47 -2.54
CA SER A 147 16.47 -8.09 -1.64
C SER A 147 16.46 -6.58 -1.36
N GLU A 148 17.04 -6.16 -0.23
CA GLU A 148 17.19 -4.73 0.08
C GLU A 148 18.08 -3.99 -0.93
N PRO A 149 19.21 -4.57 -1.42
CA PRO A 149 19.95 -3.99 -2.53
C PRO A 149 19.10 -3.81 -3.81
N ASP A 150 18.20 -4.76 -4.13
CA ASP A 150 17.29 -4.61 -5.27
C ASP A 150 16.29 -3.48 -5.06
N SER A 151 15.77 -3.32 -3.84
CA SER A 151 14.91 -2.18 -3.52
C SER A 151 15.64 -0.84 -3.73
N ARG A 152 16.91 -0.73 -3.30
CA ARG A 152 17.73 0.47 -3.52
C ARG A 152 17.99 0.74 -5.01
N ARG A 153 18.34 -0.32 -5.74
CA ARG A 153 18.57 -0.26 -7.18
C ARG A 153 17.30 0.14 -7.94
N GLY A 154 16.17 -0.50 -7.62
CA GLY A 154 14.87 -0.20 -8.23
C GLY A 154 14.44 1.24 -8.01
N LEU A 155 14.64 1.80 -6.81
CA LEU A 155 14.38 3.21 -6.53
C LEU A 155 15.27 4.13 -7.37
N HIS A 156 16.56 3.83 -7.44
CA HIS A 156 17.51 4.64 -8.22
C HIS A 156 17.15 4.64 -9.70
N GLN A 157 16.88 3.48 -10.27
CA GLN A 157 16.49 3.34 -11.68
C GLN A 157 15.13 4.01 -11.95
N GLY A 158 14.14 3.81 -11.08
CA GLY A 158 12.84 4.46 -11.21
C GLY A 158 12.94 6.00 -11.20
N ARG A 159 13.79 6.56 -10.34
CA ARG A 159 14.04 8.02 -10.32
C ARG A 159 14.73 8.52 -11.58
N LEU A 160 15.67 7.77 -12.16
CA LEU A 160 16.32 8.12 -13.42
C LEU A 160 15.31 8.09 -14.56
N GLU A 161 14.53 7.03 -14.68
CA GLU A 161 13.51 6.91 -15.71
C GLU A 161 12.45 8.01 -15.60
N LEU A 162 12.00 8.32 -14.39
CA LEU A 162 11.07 9.42 -14.15
C LEU A 162 11.62 10.76 -14.66
N ARG A 163 12.91 11.04 -14.44
CA ARG A 163 13.57 12.24 -14.99
C ARG A 163 13.60 12.24 -16.52
N THR A 164 13.86 11.09 -17.12
CA THR A 164 13.85 10.92 -18.58
C THR A 164 12.48 11.20 -19.16
N LEU A 165 11.43 10.62 -18.59
CA LEU A 165 10.05 10.81 -19.01
C LEU A 165 9.61 12.27 -18.88
N LEU A 166 9.97 12.93 -17.78
CA LEU A 166 9.65 14.35 -17.56
C LEU A 166 10.44 15.30 -18.47
N ALA A 167 11.65 14.93 -18.87
CA ALA A 167 12.44 15.72 -19.83
C ALA A 167 11.89 15.60 -21.25
N LEU A 168 11.31 14.45 -21.62
CA LEU A 168 10.73 14.17 -22.93
C LEU A 168 9.29 14.68 -23.08
N SER A 169 8.58 14.93 -21.97
CA SER A 169 7.22 15.48 -21.97
C SER A 169 7.23 16.90 -22.53
N ARG A 170 6.84 17.07 -23.79
CA ARG A 170 6.67 18.36 -24.49
C ARG A 170 5.21 18.74 -24.66
#